data_8b2708f09c13ad3c4e36eb40c888b3b0
#
_entry.id   8b2708f09c13ad3c4e36eb40c888b3b0
#
_cell.length_a   1.000
_cell.length_b   1.000
_cell.length_c   1.000
_cell.angle_alpha   90.00
_cell.angle_beta   90.00
_cell.angle_gamma   90.00
#
_symmetry.space_group_name_H-M   'P 1'
#
loop_
_entity.id
_entity.type
_entity.pdbx_description
1 polymer ?
#
loop_
_entity_poly.entity_id
_entity_poly.type
_entity_poly.pdbx_seq_one_letter_code
_entity_poly.pdbx_strand_id
1 'polypeptide(L)'
;MQFGTRTLRVQGVGIVEQTPDIIILSFDIVEKNYEYEKAIGDVSARTDMLKNNLLEIGIPKGNVKTSSFNINTVYRHIDKDKQVFDGYKCIHSLDLEIPMDTELLRKAVNKVVSSGIDVEFHMRFSVKDKDELKKRVLASAMKDAMSKAEIMSNTAGFQLGNIISVNNELRSINYYSRNELCLNSAFGLESAMPDITPQDITASDRVNIEWEIL
;
A
#
# COMPACT_ATOMS: atom_id res chain seq x y z
N MET A 1 41.88 14.72 -32.69
CA MET A 1 41.45 13.69 -31.70
C MET A 1 40.51 14.38 -30.72
N GLN A 2 39.22 14.06 -30.77
CA GLN A 2 38.27 14.59 -29.79
C GLN A 2 38.50 13.77 -28.49
N PHE A 3 39.15 14.36 -27.51
CA PHE A 3 39.24 13.76 -26.18
C PHE A 3 37.85 13.80 -25.61
N GLY A 4 37.22 12.65 -25.47
CA GLY A 4 35.92 12.54 -24.80
C GLY A 4 36.03 13.11 -23.38
N THR A 5 35.02 13.85 -22.96
CA THR A 5 34.93 14.37 -21.57
C THR A 5 35.03 13.22 -20.60
N ARG A 6 36.00 13.29 -19.68
CA ARG A 6 36.13 12.28 -18.60
C ARG A 6 35.01 12.50 -17.60
N THR A 7 34.31 11.44 -17.25
CA THR A 7 33.15 11.55 -16.36
C THR A 7 33.23 10.59 -15.19
N LEU A 8 32.64 10.97 -14.06
CA LEU A 8 32.40 10.13 -12.90
C LEU A 8 30.89 9.87 -12.80
N ARG A 9 30.50 8.62 -12.77
CA ARG A 9 29.11 8.20 -12.49
C ARG A 9 29.00 7.56 -11.13
N VAL A 10 28.10 8.06 -10.31
CA VAL A 10 27.87 7.57 -8.95
C VAL A 10 26.40 7.29 -8.73
N GLN A 11 26.11 6.16 -8.14
CA GLN A 11 24.78 5.83 -7.66
C GLN A 11 24.65 6.14 -6.17
N GLY A 12 23.69 7.01 -5.84
CA GLY A 12 23.26 7.26 -4.47
C GLY A 12 22.06 6.40 -4.12
N VAL A 13 22.02 5.96 -2.87
CA VAL A 13 20.90 5.19 -2.31
C VAL A 13 20.35 5.95 -1.11
N GLY A 14 19.10 6.36 -1.20
CA GLY A 14 18.37 6.95 -0.08
C GLY A 14 17.61 5.89 0.67
N ILE A 15 17.72 5.90 2.00
CA ILE A 15 16.95 5.05 2.89
C ILE A 15 16.40 5.94 3.99
N VAL A 16 15.08 5.83 4.24
CA VAL A 16 14.39 6.54 5.31
C VAL A 16 13.50 5.55 6.04
N GLU A 17 13.62 5.52 7.35
CA GLU A 17 12.71 4.80 8.23
C GLU A 17 11.65 5.77 8.76
N GLN A 18 10.40 5.33 8.77
CA GLN A 18 9.26 6.12 9.19
C GLN A 18 8.26 5.25 9.94
N THR A 19 7.94 5.65 11.17
CA THR A 19 6.88 5.01 11.94
C THR A 19 5.53 5.26 11.26
N PRO A 20 4.70 4.21 11.07
CA PRO A 20 3.35 4.35 10.53
C PRO A 20 2.49 5.30 11.37
N ASP A 21 1.68 6.12 10.71
CA ASP A 21 0.75 7.06 11.35
C ASP A 21 -0.71 6.80 10.98
N ILE A 22 -0.96 5.87 10.03
CA ILE A 22 -2.30 5.42 9.65
C ILE A 22 -2.40 3.89 9.59
N ILE A 23 -3.61 3.41 9.83
CA ILE A 23 -4.05 2.05 9.61
C ILE A 23 -4.97 2.04 8.40
N ILE A 24 -4.75 1.09 7.48
CA ILE A 24 -5.62 0.83 6.34
C ILE A 24 -6.31 -0.50 6.58
N LEU A 25 -7.64 -0.45 6.71
CA LEU A 25 -8.49 -1.63 6.74
C LEU A 25 -9.07 -1.84 5.35
N SER A 26 -8.73 -2.96 4.72
CA SER A 26 -9.28 -3.37 3.43
C SER A 26 -10.36 -4.42 3.66
N PHE A 27 -11.55 -4.23 3.07
CA PHE A 27 -12.70 -5.12 3.19
C PHE A 27 -13.05 -5.65 1.82
N ASP A 28 -13.17 -6.96 1.68
CA ASP A 28 -13.68 -7.61 0.47
C ASP A 28 -15.09 -8.15 0.71
N ILE A 29 -16.08 -7.50 0.08
CA ILE A 29 -17.46 -7.94 0.06
C ILE A 29 -17.66 -8.80 -1.17
N VAL A 30 -18.00 -10.07 -0.97
CA VAL A 30 -18.13 -11.05 -2.04
C VAL A 30 -19.54 -11.61 -2.04
N GLU A 31 -20.24 -11.46 -3.17
CA GLU A 31 -21.56 -12.04 -3.39
C GLU A 31 -21.61 -12.85 -4.66
N LYS A 32 -22.41 -13.89 -4.64
CA LYS A 32 -22.64 -14.75 -5.80
C LYS A 32 -24.14 -14.94 -6.03
N ASN A 33 -24.60 -14.67 -7.26
CA ASN A 33 -25.98 -14.90 -7.66
C ASN A 33 -26.04 -15.42 -9.09
N TYR A 34 -27.08 -16.17 -9.42
CA TYR A 34 -27.32 -16.63 -10.80
C TYR A 34 -27.79 -15.51 -11.73
N GLU A 35 -28.33 -14.43 -11.17
CA GLU A 35 -28.77 -13.24 -11.89
C GLU A 35 -27.76 -12.13 -11.69
N TYR A 36 -27.31 -11.53 -12.80
CA TYR A 36 -26.29 -10.47 -12.81
C TYR A 36 -26.67 -9.26 -11.95
N GLU A 37 -27.90 -8.77 -12.14
CA GLU A 37 -28.38 -7.57 -11.42
C GLU A 37 -28.53 -7.83 -9.91
N LYS A 38 -28.92 -9.05 -9.52
CA LYS A 38 -29.01 -9.42 -8.11
C LYS A 38 -27.64 -9.51 -7.46
N ALA A 39 -26.64 -10.07 -8.15
CA ALA A 39 -25.27 -10.11 -7.60
C ALA A 39 -24.75 -8.70 -7.28
N ILE A 40 -25.01 -7.72 -8.15
CA ILE A 40 -24.64 -6.32 -7.92
C ILE A 40 -25.47 -5.71 -6.79
N GLY A 41 -26.79 -5.94 -6.78
CA GLY A 41 -27.69 -5.44 -5.74
C GLY A 41 -27.31 -5.92 -4.35
N ASP A 42 -26.99 -7.22 -4.21
CA ASP A 42 -26.59 -7.85 -2.96
C ASP A 42 -25.28 -7.23 -2.41
N VAL A 43 -24.26 -7.07 -3.26
CA VAL A 43 -23.00 -6.40 -2.89
C VAL A 43 -23.23 -4.95 -2.50
N SER A 44 -24.08 -4.22 -3.24
CA SER A 44 -24.39 -2.82 -2.94
C SER A 44 -25.06 -2.67 -1.58
N ALA A 45 -26.05 -3.52 -1.29
CA ALA A 45 -26.75 -3.51 0.00
C ALA A 45 -25.78 -3.79 1.16
N ARG A 46 -24.90 -4.76 1.03
CA ARG A 46 -23.88 -5.05 2.07
C ARG A 46 -22.86 -3.94 2.21
N THR A 47 -22.46 -3.30 1.12
CA THR A 47 -21.60 -2.11 1.15
C THR A 47 -22.23 -0.97 1.94
N ASP A 48 -23.50 -0.69 1.70
CA ASP A 48 -24.24 0.35 2.43
C ASP A 48 -24.39 0.00 3.91
N MET A 49 -24.62 -1.26 4.23
CA MET A 49 -24.67 -1.76 5.61
C MET A 49 -23.32 -1.56 6.32
N LEU A 50 -22.21 -1.92 5.68
CA LEU A 50 -20.86 -1.68 6.21
C LEU A 50 -20.61 -0.20 6.49
N LYS A 51 -20.91 0.68 5.50
CA LYS A 51 -20.75 2.13 5.64
C LYS A 51 -21.63 2.73 6.72
N ASN A 52 -22.86 2.23 6.90
CA ASN A 52 -23.75 2.66 7.97
C ASN A 52 -23.22 2.24 9.35
N ASN A 53 -22.75 1.00 9.49
CA ASN A 53 -22.17 0.50 10.73
C ASN A 53 -20.94 1.31 11.17
N LEU A 54 -20.08 1.67 10.22
CA LEU A 54 -18.90 2.51 10.49
C LEU A 54 -19.30 3.95 10.85
N LEU A 55 -20.37 4.48 10.24
CA LEU A 55 -20.91 5.81 10.57
C LEU A 55 -21.41 5.88 12.03
N GLU A 56 -22.02 4.82 12.56
CA GLU A 56 -22.52 4.76 13.94
C GLU A 56 -21.40 4.89 14.99
N ILE A 57 -20.17 4.54 14.64
CA ILE A 57 -18.99 4.71 15.50
C ILE A 57 -18.19 5.99 15.20
N GLY A 58 -18.78 6.90 14.42
CA GLY A 58 -18.20 8.20 14.09
C GLY A 58 -17.27 8.23 12.89
N ILE A 59 -17.20 7.15 12.09
CA ILE A 59 -16.41 7.12 10.85
C ILE A 59 -17.31 7.55 9.67
N PRO A 60 -17.03 8.70 9.03
CA PRO A 60 -17.82 9.16 7.90
C PRO A 60 -17.80 8.18 6.73
N LYS A 61 -18.93 8.00 6.05
CA LYS A 61 -19.06 7.13 4.85
C LYS A 61 -18.02 7.46 3.77
N GLY A 62 -17.65 8.74 3.64
CA GLY A 62 -16.67 9.22 2.67
C GLY A 62 -15.24 8.75 2.94
N ASN A 63 -14.93 8.26 4.14
CA ASN A 63 -13.62 7.69 4.47
C ASN A 63 -13.47 6.26 3.93
N VAL A 64 -14.56 5.58 3.63
CA VAL A 64 -14.55 4.25 3.00
C VAL A 64 -14.52 4.43 1.48
N LYS A 65 -13.38 4.12 0.88
CA LYS A 65 -13.13 4.27 -0.56
C LYS A 65 -13.19 2.93 -1.26
N THR A 66 -13.70 2.93 -2.49
CA THR A 66 -13.61 1.75 -3.36
C THR A 66 -12.19 1.64 -3.91
N SER A 67 -11.53 0.52 -3.66
CA SER A 67 -10.24 0.18 -4.26
C SER A 67 -10.41 -0.65 -5.53
N SER A 68 -11.39 -1.56 -5.56
CA SER A 68 -11.77 -2.27 -6.79
C SER A 68 -13.23 -2.71 -6.78
N PHE A 69 -13.79 -2.91 -7.99
CA PHE A 69 -15.10 -3.51 -8.18
C PHE A 69 -15.05 -4.43 -9.40
N ASN A 70 -15.30 -5.71 -9.18
CA ASN A 70 -15.22 -6.73 -10.23
C ASN A 70 -16.44 -7.63 -10.21
N ILE A 71 -16.92 -8.01 -11.40
CA ILE A 71 -17.91 -9.05 -11.55
C ILE A 71 -17.43 -10.08 -12.58
N ASN A 72 -17.48 -11.34 -12.21
CA ASN A 72 -16.98 -12.43 -13.01
C ASN A 72 -18.04 -13.52 -13.13
N THR A 73 -18.07 -14.19 -14.29
CA THR A 73 -18.85 -15.40 -14.48
C THR A 73 -18.12 -16.57 -13.84
N VAL A 74 -18.83 -17.33 -13.01
CA VAL A 74 -18.30 -18.51 -12.33
C VAL A 74 -18.80 -19.77 -13.00
N TYR A 75 -17.90 -20.72 -13.22
CA TYR A 75 -18.23 -22.04 -13.74
C TYR A 75 -17.81 -23.11 -12.74
N ARG A 76 -18.64 -24.13 -12.56
CA ARG A 76 -18.34 -25.28 -11.74
C ARG A 76 -18.00 -26.47 -12.61
N HIS A 77 -16.90 -27.16 -12.29
CA HIS A 77 -16.55 -28.43 -12.91
C HIS A 77 -17.45 -29.55 -12.39
N ILE A 78 -18.13 -30.25 -13.27
CA ILE A 78 -18.92 -31.45 -12.94
C ILE A 78 -18.11 -32.70 -13.24
N ASP A 79 -17.30 -32.68 -14.30
CA ASP A 79 -16.45 -33.77 -14.75
C ASP A 79 -15.17 -33.21 -15.37
N LYS A 80 -14.17 -34.07 -15.65
CA LYS A 80 -12.85 -33.66 -16.19
C LYS A 80 -12.91 -32.68 -17.37
N ASP A 81 -13.97 -32.77 -18.18
CA ASP A 81 -14.11 -31.95 -19.41
C ASP A 81 -15.41 -31.15 -19.47
N LYS A 82 -16.23 -31.09 -18.38
CA LYS A 82 -17.51 -30.42 -18.41
C LYS A 82 -17.61 -29.33 -17.35
N GLN A 83 -17.73 -28.10 -17.82
CA GLN A 83 -18.03 -26.93 -17.01
C GLN A 83 -19.48 -26.51 -17.16
N VAL A 84 -20.13 -26.13 -16.08
CA VAL A 84 -21.49 -25.61 -16.06
C VAL A 84 -21.47 -24.24 -15.40
N PHE A 85 -22.26 -23.32 -15.98
CA PHE A 85 -22.47 -22.00 -15.43
C PHE A 85 -22.94 -22.10 -13.96
N ASP A 86 -22.26 -21.37 -13.07
CA ASP A 86 -22.48 -21.41 -11.62
C ASP A 86 -22.77 -20.02 -11.03
N GLY A 87 -23.14 -19.09 -11.90
CA GLY A 87 -23.58 -17.75 -11.52
C GLY A 87 -22.54 -16.65 -11.78
N TYR A 88 -22.85 -15.48 -11.28
CA TYR A 88 -21.99 -14.28 -11.28
C TYR A 88 -21.45 -14.06 -9.89
N LYS A 89 -20.12 -13.89 -9.78
CA LYS A 89 -19.42 -13.52 -8.55
C LYS A 89 -19.06 -12.05 -8.63
N CYS A 90 -19.63 -11.23 -7.76
CA CYS A 90 -19.31 -9.83 -7.60
C CYS A 90 -18.40 -9.64 -6.40
N ILE A 91 -17.33 -8.86 -6.57
CA ILE A 91 -16.34 -8.54 -5.53
C ILE A 91 -16.23 -7.02 -5.46
N HIS A 92 -16.47 -6.45 -4.30
CA HIS A 92 -16.30 -5.03 -4.02
C HIS A 92 -15.26 -4.87 -2.92
N SER A 93 -14.07 -4.41 -3.30
CA SER A 93 -12.98 -4.13 -2.38
C SER A 93 -13.04 -2.67 -1.93
N LEU A 94 -12.97 -2.46 -0.64
CA LEU A 94 -13.10 -1.16 0.02
C LEU A 94 -11.90 -0.95 0.95
N ASP A 95 -11.35 0.26 0.94
CA ASP A 95 -10.31 0.67 1.87
C ASP A 95 -10.83 1.76 2.81
N LEU A 96 -10.54 1.61 4.10
CA LEU A 96 -10.79 2.59 5.14
C LEU A 96 -9.46 3.00 5.77
N GLU A 97 -9.12 4.28 5.66
CA GLU A 97 -7.98 4.86 6.36
C GLU A 97 -8.42 5.45 7.69
N ILE A 98 -7.77 5.03 8.79
CA ILE A 98 -7.96 5.60 10.13
C ILE A 98 -6.60 6.01 10.71
N PRO A 99 -6.57 6.99 11.64
CA PRO A 99 -5.36 7.30 12.40
C PRO A 99 -4.83 6.07 13.14
N MET A 100 -3.57 6.12 13.57
CA MET A 100 -2.97 5.10 14.42
C MET A 100 -3.58 5.15 15.83
N ASP A 101 -4.87 4.80 15.92
CA ASP A 101 -5.69 4.78 17.13
C ASP A 101 -6.24 3.36 17.33
N THR A 102 -5.68 2.65 18.30
CA THR A 102 -6.05 1.26 18.62
C THR A 102 -7.48 1.12 19.14
N GLU A 103 -8.00 2.15 19.83
CA GLU A 103 -9.39 2.15 20.31
C GLU A 103 -10.38 2.31 19.17
N LEU A 104 -10.10 3.22 18.23
CA LEU A 104 -10.92 3.38 17.03
C LEU A 104 -10.87 2.14 16.16
N LEU A 105 -9.69 1.54 16.00
CA LEU A 105 -9.49 0.28 15.29
C LEU A 105 -10.36 -0.82 15.92
N ARG A 106 -10.26 -1.02 17.22
CA ARG A 106 -11.04 -2.04 17.96
C ARG A 106 -12.55 -1.83 17.78
N LYS A 107 -13.01 -0.58 17.88
CA LYS A 107 -14.42 -0.25 17.65
C LYS A 107 -14.86 -0.57 16.23
N ALA A 108 -14.04 -0.24 15.21
CA ALA A 108 -14.34 -0.51 13.81
C ALA A 108 -14.45 -2.01 13.55
N VAL A 109 -13.45 -2.79 13.97
CA VAL A 109 -13.42 -4.24 13.80
C VAL A 109 -14.60 -4.90 14.51
N ASN A 110 -14.84 -4.58 15.80
CA ASN A 110 -15.97 -5.14 16.54
C ASN A 110 -17.30 -4.81 15.90
N LYS A 111 -17.47 -3.58 15.39
CA LYS A 111 -18.72 -3.17 14.74
C LYS A 111 -18.97 -3.94 13.43
N VAL A 112 -17.93 -4.17 12.64
CA VAL A 112 -18.02 -4.96 11.40
C VAL A 112 -18.35 -6.41 11.72
N VAL A 113 -17.62 -7.05 12.65
CA VAL A 113 -17.84 -8.44 13.04
C VAL A 113 -19.24 -8.66 13.65
N SER A 114 -19.69 -7.75 14.53
CA SER A 114 -21.02 -7.86 15.17
C SER A 114 -22.20 -7.61 14.21
N SER A 115 -21.93 -7.02 13.05
CA SER A 115 -22.99 -6.72 12.06
C SER A 115 -23.49 -7.93 11.30
N GLY A 116 -22.81 -9.08 11.39
CA GLY A 116 -23.14 -10.28 10.65
C GLY A 116 -22.89 -10.17 9.14
N ILE A 117 -22.17 -9.14 8.70
CA ILE A 117 -21.71 -9.03 7.31
C ILE A 117 -20.56 -10.02 7.14
N ASP A 118 -20.69 -10.93 6.18
CA ASP A 118 -19.61 -11.82 5.79
C ASP A 118 -18.61 -11.03 4.93
N VAL A 119 -17.50 -10.62 5.57
CA VAL A 119 -16.43 -9.88 4.91
C VAL A 119 -15.08 -10.46 5.33
N GLU A 120 -14.20 -10.60 4.35
CA GLU A 120 -12.78 -10.78 4.62
C GLU A 120 -12.15 -9.41 4.79
N PHE A 121 -11.33 -9.22 5.81
CA PHE A 121 -10.62 -7.98 5.96
C PHE A 121 -9.15 -8.16 6.28
N HIS A 122 -8.35 -7.26 5.73
CA HIS A 122 -6.92 -7.20 5.90
C HIS A 122 -6.54 -5.86 6.53
N MET A 123 -5.53 -5.88 7.37
CA MET A 123 -5.03 -4.67 8.02
C MET A 123 -3.57 -4.43 7.61
N ARG A 124 -3.30 -3.21 7.17
CA ARG A 124 -1.94 -2.74 6.81
C ARG A 124 -1.65 -1.42 7.50
N PHE A 125 -0.38 -1.17 7.75
CA PHE A 125 0.10 0.07 8.34
C PHE A 125 0.82 0.89 7.29
N SER A 126 0.56 2.20 7.26
CA SER A 126 1.11 3.10 6.24
C SER A 126 1.39 4.49 6.82
N VAL A 127 1.88 5.38 5.96
CA VAL A 127 2.01 6.80 6.25
C VAL A 127 0.99 7.59 5.44
N LYS A 128 0.43 8.62 6.05
CA LYS A 128 -0.55 9.51 5.42
C LYS A 128 0.12 10.38 4.36
N ASP A 129 1.24 11.00 4.69
CA ASP A 129 1.98 11.87 3.78
C ASP A 129 3.06 11.09 3.02
N LYS A 130 2.63 10.36 1.98
CA LYS A 130 3.51 9.60 1.10
C LYS A 130 4.44 10.52 0.28
N ASP A 131 3.98 11.72 -0.06
CA ASP A 131 4.76 12.66 -0.86
C ASP A 131 5.92 13.25 -0.05
N GLU A 132 5.70 13.55 1.22
CA GLU A 132 6.77 14.02 2.10
C GLU A 132 7.82 12.92 2.32
N LEU A 133 7.39 11.67 2.55
CA LEU A 133 8.32 10.54 2.67
C LEU A 133 9.14 10.37 1.38
N LYS A 134 8.51 10.47 0.21
CA LYS A 134 9.19 10.39 -1.10
C LYS A 134 10.24 11.48 -1.27
N LYS A 135 9.95 12.73 -0.90
CA LYS A 135 10.91 13.85 -0.94
C LYS A 135 12.12 13.58 -0.04
N ARG A 136 11.89 13.09 1.18
CA ARG A 136 12.95 12.76 2.13
C ARG A 136 13.86 11.64 1.62
N VAL A 137 13.28 10.60 1.02
CA VAL A 137 14.03 9.48 0.44
C VAL A 137 14.89 9.96 -0.73
N LEU A 138 14.33 10.77 -1.64
CA LEU A 138 15.06 11.34 -2.77
C LEU A 138 16.20 12.25 -2.29
N ALA A 139 15.94 13.11 -1.33
CA ALA A 139 16.99 13.98 -0.75
C ALA A 139 18.11 13.16 -0.10
N SER A 140 17.77 12.06 0.57
CA SER A 140 18.76 11.13 1.13
C SER A 140 19.62 10.49 0.03
N ALA A 141 19.00 10.04 -1.08
CA ALA A 141 19.73 9.46 -2.22
C ALA A 141 20.69 10.45 -2.87
N MET A 142 20.25 11.70 -3.04
CA MET A 142 21.11 12.77 -3.57
C MET A 142 22.32 13.04 -2.68
N LYS A 143 22.11 13.15 -1.36
CA LYS A 143 23.20 13.37 -0.40
C LYS A 143 24.21 12.21 -0.41
N ASP A 144 23.75 10.98 -0.49
CA ASP A 144 24.61 9.81 -0.57
C ASP A 144 25.45 9.80 -1.86
N ALA A 145 24.85 10.13 -3.01
CA ALA A 145 25.58 10.24 -4.27
C ALA A 145 26.67 11.34 -4.23
N MET A 146 26.34 12.51 -3.69
CA MET A 146 27.29 13.63 -3.56
C MET A 146 28.46 13.25 -2.63
N SER A 147 28.17 12.69 -1.47
CA SER A 147 29.21 12.24 -0.52
C SER A 147 30.14 11.19 -1.14
N LYS A 148 29.59 10.21 -1.86
CA LYS A 148 30.40 9.21 -2.57
C LYS A 148 31.29 9.82 -3.64
N ALA A 149 30.77 10.79 -4.42
CA ALA A 149 31.54 11.49 -5.44
C ALA A 149 32.71 12.26 -4.83
N GLU A 150 32.49 12.97 -3.72
CA GLU A 150 33.53 13.68 -2.98
C GLU A 150 34.60 12.71 -2.44
N ILE A 151 34.22 11.59 -1.84
CA ILE A 151 35.17 10.57 -1.37
C ILE A 151 36.03 10.04 -2.52
N MET A 152 35.39 9.72 -3.66
CA MET A 152 36.07 9.19 -4.85
C MET A 152 37.05 10.23 -5.43
N SER A 153 36.66 11.48 -5.57
CA SER A 153 37.51 12.54 -6.11
C SER A 153 38.72 12.81 -5.21
N ASN A 154 38.52 12.91 -3.91
CA ASN A 154 39.58 13.14 -2.94
C ASN A 154 40.58 11.97 -2.90
N THR A 155 40.08 10.73 -2.94
CA THR A 155 40.90 9.53 -2.87
C THR A 155 41.73 9.34 -4.14
N ALA A 156 41.13 9.62 -5.32
CA ALA A 156 41.79 9.42 -6.60
C ALA A 156 42.58 10.65 -7.09
N GLY A 157 42.47 11.79 -6.40
CA GLY A 157 43.26 12.99 -6.69
C GLY A 157 42.79 13.78 -7.93
N PHE A 158 41.51 13.74 -8.26
CA PHE A 158 40.91 14.55 -9.31
C PHE A 158 39.86 15.53 -8.73
N GLN A 159 39.51 16.57 -9.51
CA GLN A 159 38.49 17.52 -9.12
C GLN A 159 37.16 17.21 -9.83
N LEU A 160 36.06 17.34 -9.09
CA LEU A 160 34.72 17.27 -9.67
C LEU A 160 34.40 18.58 -10.38
N GLY A 161 33.98 18.47 -11.63
CA GLY A 161 33.41 19.57 -12.39
C GLY A 161 31.91 19.69 -12.24
N ASN A 162 31.24 20.16 -13.30
CA ASN A 162 29.79 20.33 -13.30
C ASN A 162 29.06 18.97 -13.30
N ILE A 163 27.84 18.98 -12.78
CA ILE A 163 26.89 17.87 -12.97
C ILE A 163 26.44 17.87 -14.44
N ILE A 164 26.67 16.76 -15.12
CA ILE A 164 26.26 16.53 -16.51
C ILE A 164 24.84 16.00 -16.59
N SER A 165 24.52 15.05 -15.74
CA SER A 165 23.17 14.45 -15.70
C SER A 165 22.78 13.99 -14.30
N VAL A 166 21.47 14.04 -14.04
CA VAL A 166 20.85 13.46 -12.83
C VAL A 166 19.67 12.63 -13.29
N ASN A 167 19.71 11.33 -13.04
CA ASN A 167 18.65 10.41 -13.38
C ASN A 167 18.13 9.72 -12.14
N ASN A 168 16.84 9.87 -11.86
CA ASN A 168 16.11 9.10 -10.87
C ASN A 168 15.29 8.05 -11.62
N GLU A 169 15.61 6.76 -11.41
CA GLU A 169 14.75 5.69 -11.88
C GLU A 169 13.52 5.66 -10.99
N LEU A 170 12.36 6.02 -11.53
CA LEU A 170 11.08 5.96 -10.81
C LEU A 170 10.76 4.51 -10.43
N ARG A 171 11.22 4.11 -9.27
CA ARG A 171 10.83 2.82 -8.66
C ARG A 171 9.64 3.06 -7.73
N SER A 172 8.78 2.04 -7.61
CA SER A 172 7.72 2.09 -6.62
C SER A 172 8.33 2.04 -5.22
N ILE A 173 8.14 3.10 -4.46
CA ILE A 173 8.51 3.14 -3.04
C ILE A 173 7.48 2.31 -2.27
N ASN A 174 7.96 1.43 -1.39
CA ASN A 174 7.06 0.74 -0.47
C ASN A 174 6.65 1.69 0.65
N TYR A 175 5.34 1.93 0.79
CA TYR A 175 4.74 2.79 1.81
C TYR A 175 4.06 1.99 2.93
N TYR A 176 4.25 0.67 2.97
CA TYR A 176 3.59 -0.20 3.94
C TYR A 176 4.61 -0.86 4.85
N SER A 177 4.23 -1.06 6.10
CA SER A 177 4.95 -1.94 7.01
C SER A 177 4.93 -3.38 6.46
N ARG A 178 5.94 -4.18 6.80
CA ARG A 178 6.03 -5.58 6.36
C ARG A 178 5.00 -6.50 7.01
N ASN A 179 4.34 -6.06 8.07
CA ASN A 179 3.35 -6.86 8.79
C ASN A 179 1.96 -6.61 8.19
N GLU A 180 1.41 -7.60 7.53
CA GLU A 180 -0.01 -7.69 7.19
C GLU A 180 -0.70 -8.63 8.18
N LEU A 181 -1.82 -8.20 8.75
CA LEU A 181 -2.65 -9.04 9.59
C LEU A 181 -3.91 -9.39 8.83
N CYS A 182 -4.11 -10.68 8.59
CA CYS A 182 -5.35 -11.20 8.03
C CYS A 182 -6.24 -11.64 9.19
N LEU A 183 -7.43 -11.09 9.30
CA LEU A 183 -8.40 -11.46 10.31
C LEU A 183 -9.65 -11.98 9.60
N ASN A 184 -10.01 -13.22 9.89
CA ASN A 184 -11.24 -13.81 9.36
C ASN A 184 -12.38 -13.53 10.33
N SER A 185 -13.59 -13.36 9.83
CA SER A 185 -14.82 -13.13 10.61
C SER A 185 -15.15 -14.21 11.67
N ALA A 186 -14.40 -15.31 11.68
CA ALA A 186 -14.52 -16.40 12.66
C ALA A 186 -13.84 -16.12 14.02
N PHE A 187 -13.14 -14.98 14.18
CA PHE A 187 -12.61 -14.59 15.49
C PHE A 187 -13.76 -14.16 16.40
N GLY A 188 -14.07 -15.00 17.37
CA GLY A 188 -15.14 -14.76 18.35
C GLY A 188 -14.97 -13.43 19.07
N LEU A 189 -16.10 -12.78 19.36
CA LEU A 189 -16.29 -11.46 19.96
C LEU A 189 -15.57 -11.22 21.31
N GLU A 190 -14.94 -12.24 21.92
CA GLU A 190 -14.30 -12.16 23.23
C GLU A 190 -12.77 -12.16 23.21
N SER A 191 -12.13 -12.36 22.07
CA SER A 191 -10.68 -12.28 22.01
C SER A 191 -10.25 -10.81 21.97
N ALA A 192 -9.64 -10.33 23.05
CA ALA A 192 -8.97 -9.05 23.08
C ALA A 192 -8.03 -8.96 21.88
N MET A 193 -8.19 -7.92 21.04
CA MET A 193 -7.21 -7.69 19.98
C MET A 193 -5.82 -7.64 20.61
N PRO A 194 -4.83 -8.37 20.06
CA PRO A 194 -3.48 -8.32 20.57
C PRO A 194 -2.96 -6.88 20.50
N ASP A 195 -2.03 -6.53 21.37
CA ASP A 195 -1.31 -5.27 21.27
C ASP A 195 -0.55 -5.24 19.93
N ILE A 196 -0.93 -4.29 19.08
CA ILE A 196 -0.43 -4.21 17.71
C ILE A 196 0.62 -3.10 17.64
N THR A 197 1.87 -3.49 17.62
CA THR A 197 3.01 -2.59 17.40
C THR A 197 3.55 -2.82 15.99
N PRO A 198 3.26 -1.94 15.00
CA PRO A 198 3.76 -2.11 13.65
C PRO A 198 5.26 -1.84 13.59
N GLN A 199 5.94 -2.51 12.67
CA GLN A 199 7.32 -2.18 12.34
C GLN A 199 7.38 -0.89 11.53
N ASP A 200 8.51 -0.17 11.64
CA ASP A 200 8.77 1.01 10.82
C ASP A 200 8.79 0.66 9.33
N ILE A 201 8.33 1.60 8.53
CA ILE A 201 8.34 1.52 7.08
C ILE A 201 9.73 1.93 6.62
N THR A 202 10.41 1.03 5.92
CA THR A 202 11.68 1.33 5.27
C THR A 202 11.42 1.70 3.82
N ALA A 203 11.52 2.99 3.51
CA ALA A 203 11.40 3.52 2.16
C ALA A 203 12.80 3.72 1.55
N SER A 204 12.99 3.29 0.29
CA SER A 204 14.27 3.45 -0.40
C SER A 204 14.09 3.87 -1.86
N ASP A 205 15.03 4.68 -2.35
CA ASP A 205 15.10 5.09 -3.74
C ASP A 205 16.57 5.23 -4.19
N ARG A 206 16.80 5.36 -5.48
CA ARG A 206 18.14 5.47 -6.07
C ARG A 206 18.19 6.62 -7.06
N VAL A 207 19.33 7.29 -7.06
CA VAL A 207 19.64 8.33 -8.04
C VAL A 207 21.00 8.06 -8.66
N ASN A 208 21.13 8.24 -9.96
CA ASN A 208 22.40 8.18 -10.69
C ASN A 208 22.78 9.59 -11.11
N ILE A 209 23.98 10.01 -10.72
CA ILE A 209 24.50 11.33 -11.06
C ILE A 209 25.81 11.16 -11.81
N GLU A 210 25.98 11.95 -12.86
CA GLU A 210 27.20 12.01 -13.66
C GLU A 210 27.83 13.40 -13.57
N TRP A 211 29.11 13.42 -13.22
CA TRP A 211 29.93 14.64 -13.13
C TRP A 211 31.02 14.65 -14.19
N GLU A 212 31.44 15.84 -14.58
CA GLU A 212 32.67 16.06 -15.28
C GLU A 212 33.86 15.87 -14.33
N ILE A 213 34.97 15.34 -14.85
CA ILE A 213 36.26 15.24 -14.14
C ILE A 213 37.20 16.30 -14.71
N LEU A 214 37.71 17.18 -13.87
CA LEU A 214 38.68 18.21 -14.21
C LEU A 214 40.10 17.76 -14.02
#